data_ea52140e8019ace5ade497ad5ebd472c
#
_entry.id   ea52140e8019ace5ade497ad5ebd472c
#
_cell.length_a   1.000
_cell.length_b   1.000
_cell.length_c   1.000
_cell.angle_alpha   90.00
_cell.angle_beta   90.00
_cell.angle_gamma   90.00
#
_symmetry.space_group_name_H-M   'P 1'
#
loop_
_entity.id
_entity.type
_entity.pdbx_description
1 polymer ?
#
loop_
_entity_poly.entity_id
_entity_poly.type
_entity_poly.pdbx_seq_one_letter_code
_entity_poly.pdbx_strand_id
1 'polypeptide(L)'
;MIQPGAIVIVHLVNPTEKFFGVLQDLAVAGVTFRGINLSSFDDWMAQAVRPGDQTLGLSTVFVPLFRVERIFLDEPAGSVKSYSQRFAQVVGREVHEYLENPGGTPVL
;
A
#
# COMPACT_ATOMS: atom_id res chain seq x y z
N MET A 1 0.53 1.07 -15.76
CA MET A 1 1.62 0.11 -15.91
C MET A 1 2.23 -0.21 -14.56
N ILE A 2 2.59 -1.46 -14.35
CA ILE A 2 3.18 -1.90 -13.09
C ILE A 2 4.68 -1.61 -13.13
N GLN A 3 5.07 -0.52 -12.51
CA GLN A 3 6.45 -0.03 -12.50
C GLN A 3 6.70 0.74 -11.21
N PRO A 4 7.94 1.05 -10.87
CA PRO A 4 8.24 1.84 -9.67
C PRO A 4 7.43 3.12 -9.62
N GLY A 5 6.84 3.39 -8.46
CA GLY A 5 5.94 4.50 -8.24
C GLY A 5 4.47 4.15 -8.36
N ALA A 6 4.14 3.01 -8.93
CA ALA A 6 2.75 2.58 -9.06
C ALA A 6 2.20 2.14 -7.70
N ILE A 7 0.94 2.45 -7.44
CA ILE A 7 0.24 1.93 -6.27
C ILE A 7 -0.33 0.57 -6.65
N VAL A 8 -0.01 -0.43 -5.85
CA VAL A 8 -0.27 -1.83 -6.19
C VAL A 8 -0.85 -2.59 -5.00
N ILE A 9 -1.49 -3.72 -5.34
CA ILE A 9 -1.87 -4.75 -4.38
C ILE A 9 -0.97 -5.94 -4.67
N VAL A 10 -0.24 -6.40 -3.66
CA VAL A 10 0.68 -7.52 -3.79
C VAL A 10 0.09 -8.73 -3.09
N HIS A 11 -0.13 -9.79 -3.86
CA HIS A 11 -0.60 -11.07 -3.31
C HIS A 11 0.56 -12.03 -3.17
N LEU A 12 0.75 -12.53 -1.97
CA LEU A 12 1.82 -13.45 -1.63
C LEU A 12 1.26 -14.81 -1.26
N VAL A 13 2.10 -15.83 -1.42
CA VAL A 13 1.77 -17.21 -1.02
C VAL A 13 2.84 -17.72 -0.06
N ASN A 14 2.47 -18.73 0.70
CA ASN A 14 3.36 -19.47 1.61
C ASN A 14 4.11 -18.59 2.60
N PRO A 15 3.45 -17.86 3.49
CA PRO A 15 1.99 -17.83 3.72
C PRO A 15 1.27 -16.83 2.83
N THR A 16 -0.05 -17.00 2.74
CA THR A 16 -0.90 -16.07 2.00
C THR A 16 -0.98 -14.75 2.73
N GLU A 17 -0.58 -13.69 2.03
CA GLU A 17 -0.65 -12.33 2.54
C GLU A 17 -1.00 -11.38 1.41
N LYS A 18 -1.63 -10.27 1.74
CA LYS A 18 -1.97 -9.24 0.75
C LYS A 18 -1.56 -7.89 1.31
N PHE A 19 -0.86 -7.13 0.49
CA PHE A 19 -0.37 -5.82 0.88
C PHE A 19 -0.87 -4.76 -0.10
N PHE A 20 -1.10 -3.57 0.43
CA PHE A 20 -1.36 -2.36 -0.33
C PHE A 20 -0.16 -1.45 -0.18
N GLY A 21 0.34 -0.91 -1.28
CA GLY A 21 1.47 -0.01 -1.16
C GLY A 21 1.96 0.53 -2.49
N VAL A 22 3.09 1.21 -2.41
CA VAL A 22 3.75 1.78 -3.59
C VAL A 22 4.93 0.89 -3.96
N LEU A 23 4.95 0.49 -5.24
CA LEU A 23 6.03 -0.35 -5.76
C LEU A 23 7.31 0.49 -5.84
N GLN A 24 8.38 -0.03 -5.29
CA GLN A 24 9.69 0.66 -5.34
C GLN A 24 10.64 0.00 -6.32
N ASP A 25 10.61 -1.32 -6.40
CA ASP A 25 11.50 -2.04 -7.31
C ASP A 25 10.90 -3.40 -7.64
N LEU A 26 11.07 -3.81 -8.89
CA LEU A 26 10.65 -5.13 -9.37
C LEU A 26 11.83 -5.71 -10.12
N ALA A 27 12.44 -6.73 -9.55
CA ALA A 27 13.66 -7.34 -10.06
C ALA A 27 13.51 -8.85 -10.13
N VAL A 28 14.49 -9.50 -10.73
CA VAL A 28 14.50 -10.95 -10.86
C VAL A 28 14.49 -11.62 -9.48
N ALA A 29 15.17 -11.03 -8.50
CA ALA A 29 15.24 -11.59 -7.15
C ALA A 29 13.93 -11.43 -6.37
N GLY A 30 13.15 -10.40 -6.65
CA GLY A 30 11.93 -10.16 -5.91
C GLY A 30 11.38 -8.76 -6.08
N VAL A 31 10.45 -8.42 -5.22
CA VAL A 31 9.74 -7.14 -5.25
C VAL A 31 9.97 -6.37 -3.95
N THR A 32 10.22 -5.07 -4.10
CA THR A 32 10.31 -4.16 -2.96
C THR A 32 9.16 -3.18 -3.04
N PHE A 33 8.43 -3.03 -1.95
CA PHE A 33 7.34 -2.07 -1.88
C PHE A 33 7.28 -1.47 -0.49
N ARG A 34 6.67 -0.29 -0.41
CA ARG A 34 6.37 0.34 0.87
C ARG A 34 4.87 0.34 1.04
N GLY A 35 4.40 -0.27 2.11
CA GLY A 35 2.97 -0.41 2.26
C GLY A 35 2.54 -1.01 3.58
N ILE A 36 1.32 -1.49 3.59
CA ILE A 36 0.69 -2.04 4.76
C ILE A 36 -0.12 -3.28 4.38
N ASN A 37 -0.21 -4.22 5.31
CA ASN A 37 -1.07 -5.39 5.13
C ASN A 37 -2.51 -4.94 4.93
N LEU A 38 -3.20 -5.52 3.95
CA LEU A 38 -4.58 -5.15 3.65
C LEU A 38 -5.51 -5.35 4.85
N SER A 39 -5.20 -6.29 5.73
CA SER A 39 -6.01 -6.50 6.94
C SER A 39 -5.96 -5.30 7.89
N SER A 40 -4.96 -4.43 7.73
CA SER A 40 -4.82 -3.23 8.55
C SER A 40 -5.23 -1.96 7.83
N PHE A 41 -5.67 -2.07 6.58
CA PHE A 41 -5.95 -0.90 5.75
C PHE A 41 -7.02 0.01 6.35
N ASP A 42 -8.13 -0.57 6.80
CA ASP A 42 -9.22 0.22 7.35
C ASP A 42 -8.83 0.92 8.64
N ASP A 43 -8.07 0.23 9.50
CA ASP A 43 -7.58 0.84 10.73
C ASP A 43 -6.58 1.95 10.44
N TRP A 44 -5.76 1.77 9.42
CA TRP A 44 -4.81 2.78 8.99
C TRP A 44 -5.52 4.04 8.47
N MET A 45 -6.59 3.86 7.69
CA MET A 45 -7.42 4.99 7.24
C MET A 45 -8.05 5.72 8.42
N ALA A 46 -8.59 4.97 9.38
CA ALA A 46 -9.21 5.55 10.56
C ALA A 46 -8.20 6.37 11.36
N GLN A 47 -6.97 5.88 11.45
CA GLN A 47 -5.90 6.59 12.12
C GLN A 47 -5.53 7.89 11.38
N ALA A 48 -5.55 7.87 10.05
CA ALA A 48 -5.23 9.04 9.24
C ALA A 48 -6.27 10.17 9.43
N VAL A 49 -7.52 9.80 9.70
CA VAL A 49 -8.59 10.77 9.94
C VAL A 49 -8.41 11.48 11.29
N ARG A 50 -7.88 10.78 12.28
CA ARG A 50 -7.73 11.32 13.64
C ARG A 50 -6.30 11.76 13.89
N PRO A 51 -6.08 13.03 14.21
CA PRO A 51 -4.75 13.46 14.65
C PRO A 51 -4.45 12.85 16.00
N GLY A 52 -3.21 12.49 16.23
CA GLY A 52 -2.78 11.92 17.51
C GLY A 52 -1.86 10.74 17.30
N ASP A 53 -1.99 9.72 18.14
CA ASP A 53 -1.09 8.57 18.14
C ASP A 53 -1.13 7.80 16.83
N GLN A 54 0.03 7.68 16.23
CA GLN A 54 0.21 6.94 14.98
C GLN A 54 0.79 5.57 15.32
N THR A 55 -0.09 4.61 15.65
CA THR A 55 0.35 3.29 16.05
C THR A 55 0.58 2.35 14.87
N LEU A 56 -0.10 2.60 13.75
CA LEU A 56 0.10 1.84 12.52
C LEU A 56 0.98 2.65 11.57
N GLY A 57 1.98 2.01 11.03
CA GLY A 57 2.86 2.64 10.08
C GLY A 57 3.11 1.78 8.87
N LEU A 58 3.64 2.40 7.83
CA LEU A 58 4.02 1.69 6.62
C LEU A 58 5.40 1.07 6.81
N SER A 59 5.62 -0.05 6.13
CA SER A 59 6.91 -0.72 6.12
C SER A 59 7.42 -0.85 4.70
N THR A 60 8.74 -0.75 4.56
CA THR A 60 9.40 -1.10 3.30
C THR A 60 9.76 -2.57 3.39
N VAL A 61 9.26 -3.34 2.45
CA VAL A 61 9.34 -4.80 2.47
C VAL A 61 9.94 -5.30 1.17
N PHE A 62 10.89 -6.23 1.29
CA PHE A 62 11.36 -7.01 0.14
C PHE A 62 10.81 -8.42 0.25
N VAL A 63 10.25 -8.92 -0.83
CA VAL A 63 9.70 -10.28 -0.87
C VAL A 63 10.36 -11.02 -2.04
N PRO A 64 10.94 -12.20 -1.77
CA PRO A 64 11.48 -13.03 -2.85
C PRO A 64 10.41 -13.36 -3.88
N LEU A 65 10.79 -13.41 -5.14
CA LEU A 65 9.84 -13.57 -6.24
C LEU A 65 9.03 -14.85 -6.12
N PHE A 66 9.60 -15.93 -5.57
CA PHE A 66 8.87 -17.20 -5.45
C PHE A 66 7.67 -17.12 -4.50
N ARG A 67 7.60 -16.08 -3.67
CA ARG A 67 6.44 -15.85 -2.80
C ARG A 67 5.36 -15.00 -3.46
N VAL A 68 5.65 -14.37 -4.60
CA VAL A 68 4.72 -13.48 -5.24
C VAL A 68 3.77 -14.27 -6.13
N GLU A 69 2.48 -14.24 -5.81
CA GLU A 69 1.47 -14.85 -6.66
C GLU A 69 1.11 -13.93 -7.80
N ARG A 70 0.82 -12.67 -7.49
CA ARG A 70 0.48 -11.66 -8.50
C ARG A 70 0.57 -10.27 -7.89
N ILE A 71 0.69 -9.29 -8.78
CA ILE A 71 0.67 -7.89 -8.41
C ILE A 71 -0.40 -7.22 -9.27
N PHE A 72 -1.33 -6.51 -8.62
CA PHE A 72 -2.36 -5.73 -9.29
C PHE A 72 -2.05 -4.26 -9.19
N LEU A 73 -2.37 -3.51 -10.23
CA LEU A 73 -2.51 -2.06 -10.05
C LEU A 73 -3.73 -1.80 -9.17
N ASP A 74 -3.60 -0.81 -8.29
CA ASP A 74 -4.74 -0.36 -7.51
C ASP A 74 -5.60 0.54 -8.38
N GLU A 75 -6.60 -0.04 -9.00
CA GLU A 75 -7.50 0.66 -9.91
C GLU A 75 -8.92 0.19 -9.70
N PRO A 76 -9.93 1.02 -10.05
CA PRO A 76 -11.31 0.58 -9.93
C PRO A 76 -11.60 -0.55 -10.91
N ALA A 77 -12.47 -1.44 -10.51
CA ALA A 77 -12.90 -2.57 -11.35
C ALA A 77 -14.42 -2.62 -11.32
N GLY A 78 -15.04 -2.28 -12.45
CA GLY A 78 -16.49 -2.19 -12.52
C GLY A 78 -17.01 -1.13 -11.56
N SER A 79 -17.92 -1.51 -10.68
CA SER A 79 -18.46 -0.61 -9.65
C SER A 79 -17.63 -0.62 -8.36
N VAL A 80 -16.58 -1.44 -8.30
CA VAL A 80 -15.75 -1.55 -7.10
C VAL A 80 -14.66 -0.48 -7.14
N LYS A 81 -14.60 0.33 -6.09
CA LYS A 81 -13.60 1.39 -5.99
C LYS A 81 -12.22 0.80 -5.69
N SER A 82 -11.19 1.51 -6.16
CA SER A 82 -9.82 1.18 -5.75
C SER A 82 -9.62 1.53 -4.27
N TYR A 83 -8.57 0.98 -3.68
CA TYR A 83 -8.22 1.34 -2.30
C TYR A 83 -7.84 2.81 -2.19
N SER A 84 -7.16 3.34 -3.20
CA SER A 84 -6.82 4.77 -3.25
C SER A 84 -8.06 5.66 -3.27
N GLN A 85 -9.08 5.26 -4.03
CA GLN A 85 -10.35 6.00 -4.06
C GLN A 85 -11.06 5.95 -2.71
N ARG A 86 -11.06 4.78 -2.07
CA ARG A 86 -11.66 4.65 -0.74
C ARG A 86 -10.92 5.52 0.28
N PHE A 87 -9.60 5.55 0.20
CA PHE A 87 -8.79 6.37 1.07
C PHE A 87 -9.12 7.86 0.90
N ALA A 88 -9.17 8.32 -0.34
CA ALA A 88 -9.49 9.72 -0.62
C ALA A 88 -10.88 10.10 -0.13
N GLN A 89 -11.84 9.19 -0.27
CA GLN A 89 -13.21 9.42 0.15
C GLN A 89 -13.33 9.51 1.68
N VAL A 90 -12.64 8.64 2.40
CA VAL A 90 -12.72 8.57 3.86
C VAL A 90 -11.85 9.62 4.53
N VAL A 91 -10.63 9.80 4.04
CA VAL A 91 -9.64 10.67 4.68
C VAL A 91 -9.69 12.09 4.14
N GLY A 92 -10.11 12.26 2.89
CA GLY A 92 -10.16 13.58 2.25
C GLY A 92 -8.82 14.03 1.71
N ARG A 93 -7.86 13.13 1.59
CA ARG A 93 -6.52 13.41 1.07
C ARG A 93 -6.09 12.30 0.14
N GLU A 94 -5.15 12.61 -0.75
CA GLU A 94 -4.59 11.60 -1.64
C GLU A 94 -3.67 10.66 -0.88
N VAL A 95 -3.81 9.36 -1.15
CA VAL A 95 -3.02 8.35 -0.45
C VAL A 95 -1.52 8.48 -0.74
N HIS A 96 -1.15 9.06 -1.88
CA HIS A 96 0.25 9.30 -2.22
C HIS A 96 0.99 10.10 -1.15
N GLU A 97 0.30 11.05 -0.53
CA GLU A 97 0.91 11.86 0.52
C GLU A 97 1.39 11.01 1.69
N TYR A 98 0.73 9.88 1.92
CA TYR A 98 1.07 8.98 3.02
C TYR A 98 2.07 7.91 2.60
N LEU A 99 1.97 7.43 1.38
CA LEU A 99 2.83 6.34 0.90
C LEU A 99 4.26 6.80 0.63
N GLU A 100 4.41 8.03 0.18
CA GLU A 100 5.72 8.55 -0.22
C GLU A 100 6.46 9.26 0.90
N ASN A 101 5.78 9.53 2.00
CA ASN A 101 6.39 10.19 3.15
C ASN A 101 6.97 9.15 4.09
N PRO A 102 8.29 9.05 4.20
CA PRO A 102 8.91 8.10 5.12
C PRO A 102 8.38 8.29 6.53
N GLY A 103 7.97 7.18 7.17
CA GLY A 103 7.44 7.21 8.51
C GLY A 103 6.05 7.77 8.64
N GLY A 104 5.40 8.09 7.52
CA GLY A 104 4.05 8.67 7.55
C GLY A 104 3.98 10.04 8.18
N THR A 105 5.13 10.68 8.41
CA THR A 105 5.19 11.99 9.04
C THR A 105 5.33 13.06 7.97
N PRO A 106 4.47 14.07 7.98
CA PRO A 106 4.64 15.19 7.05
C PRO A 106 6.00 15.83 7.22
N VAL A 107 6.65 16.11 6.11
CA VAL A 107 7.90 16.83 6.14
C VAL A 107 7.57 18.29 6.37
N LEU A 108 8.19 18.85 7.32
CA LEU A 108 7.97 20.26 7.66
C LEU A 108 8.70 21.18 6.69
#